data_7fa0159d2047804742318b4ab167fcd9
#
_entry.id   7fa0159d2047804742318b4ab167fcd9
#
_cell.length_a   1.000
_cell.length_b   1.000
_cell.length_c   1.000
_cell.angle_alpha   90.00
_cell.angle_beta   90.00
_cell.angle_gamma   90.00
#
_symmetry.space_group_name_H-M   'P 1'
#
loop_
_entity.id
_entity.type
_entity.pdbx_description
1 polymer ?
#
loop_
_entity_poly.entity_id
_entity_poly.type
_entity_poly.pdbx_seq_one_letter_code
_entity_poly.pdbx_strand_id
1 'polypeptide(L)'
;MKYLPLVIMVTLAYLIGNISPATLIGRFYGIDIKKAGSGNAGTTNVLRVLGTKAAICTLLIDVFKGFIAVYIAQGRFNNLGAMLAFAAVVIGHIYPALFKFKGGKGVATFLGAAMALNWPSMFAAAL
;
A
#
# COMPACT_ATOMS: atom_id res chain seq x y z
N MET A 1 -18.57 19.92 12.36
CA MET A 1 -18.04 18.54 12.24
C MET A 1 -18.33 17.91 10.86
N LYS A 2 -18.61 18.72 9.88
CA LYS A 2 -18.94 18.28 8.49
C LYS A 2 -17.86 17.42 7.84
N TYR A 3 -16.60 17.72 8.11
CA TYR A 3 -15.46 17.02 7.51
C TYR A 3 -14.87 15.88 8.34
N LEU A 4 -15.40 15.63 9.53
CA LEU A 4 -14.87 14.59 10.41
C LEU A 4 -14.85 13.19 9.78
N PRO A 5 -15.92 12.74 9.08
CA PRO A 5 -15.89 11.42 8.43
C PRO A 5 -14.80 11.32 7.34
N LEU A 6 -14.56 12.40 6.59
CA LEU A 6 -13.51 12.43 5.59
C LEU A 6 -12.11 12.35 6.23
N VAL A 7 -11.89 13.10 7.31
CA VAL A 7 -10.61 13.06 8.05
C VAL A 7 -10.36 11.65 8.61
N ILE A 8 -11.39 11.01 9.17
CA ILE A 8 -11.28 9.63 9.65
C ILE A 8 -10.91 8.69 8.49
N MET A 9 -11.58 8.82 7.35
CA MET A 9 -11.30 7.98 6.17
C MET A 9 -9.87 8.14 5.66
N VAL A 10 -9.38 9.37 5.57
CA VAL A 10 -7.99 9.66 5.15
C VAL A 10 -6.98 9.08 6.14
N THR A 11 -7.26 9.22 7.44
CA THR A 11 -6.42 8.63 8.50
C THR A 11 -6.39 7.10 8.40
N LEU A 12 -7.53 6.47 8.18
CA LEU A 12 -7.61 5.02 7.99
C LEU A 12 -6.86 4.57 6.73
N ALA A 13 -6.96 5.31 5.63
CA ALA A 13 -6.20 5.02 4.41
C ALA A 13 -4.68 5.09 4.66
N TYR A 14 -4.21 6.10 5.41
CA TYR A 14 -2.82 6.18 5.83
C TYR A 14 -2.41 4.96 6.68
N LEU A 15 -3.23 4.56 7.65
CA LEU A 15 -2.95 3.41 8.51
C LEU A 15 -2.97 2.09 7.72
N ILE A 16 -3.86 1.94 6.75
CA ILE A 16 -3.84 0.81 5.80
C ILE A 16 -2.51 0.79 5.04
N GLY A 17 -2.03 1.94 4.59
CA GLY A 17 -0.73 2.09 3.96
C GLY A 17 0.43 1.63 4.85
N ASN A 18 0.33 1.86 6.17
CA ASN A 18 1.34 1.43 7.15
C ASN A 18 1.50 -0.08 7.25
N ILE A 19 0.53 -0.89 6.82
CA ILE A 19 0.67 -2.34 6.78
C ILE A 19 1.82 -2.67 5.82
N SER A 20 2.90 -3.23 6.36
CA SER A 20 4.10 -3.59 5.60
C SER A 20 4.24 -5.11 5.49
N PRO A 21 3.72 -5.72 4.42
CA PRO A 21 3.84 -7.17 4.26
C PRO A 21 5.30 -7.61 4.18
N ALA A 22 6.17 -6.82 3.56
CA ALA A 22 7.61 -7.11 3.49
C ALA A 22 8.23 -7.23 4.88
N THR A 23 7.93 -6.29 5.78
CA THR A 23 8.44 -6.31 7.15
C THR A 23 7.85 -7.47 7.96
N LEU A 24 6.54 -7.70 7.84
CA LEU A 24 5.84 -8.75 8.59
C LEU A 24 6.27 -10.14 8.13
N ILE A 25 6.37 -10.38 6.83
CA ILE A 25 6.84 -11.65 6.26
C ILE A 25 8.31 -11.87 6.62
N GLY A 26 9.14 -10.83 6.54
CA GLY A 26 10.54 -10.88 6.97
C GLY A 26 10.67 -11.34 8.42
N ARG A 27 9.90 -10.75 9.32
CA ARG A 27 9.87 -11.15 10.73
C ARG A 27 9.43 -12.60 10.93
N PHE A 28 8.46 -13.06 10.15
CA PHE A 28 8.03 -14.45 10.17
C PHE A 28 9.18 -15.42 9.82
N TYR A 29 10.06 -15.02 8.90
CA TYR A 29 11.26 -15.79 8.55
C TYR A 29 12.48 -15.50 9.45
N GLY A 30 12.32 -14.71 10.51
CA GLY A 30 13.40 -14.33 11.40
C GLY A 30 14.41 -13.34 10.80
N ILE A 31 14.01 -12.59 9.77
CA ILE A 31 14.87 -11.67 9.03
C ILE A 31 14.33 -10.25 9.13
N ASP A 32 15.17 -9.28 9.46
CA ASP A 32 14.87 -7.87 9.35
C ASP A 32 15.11 -7.41 7.91
N ILE A 33 14.05 -7.30 7.12
CA ILE A 33 14.13 -6.93 5.70
C ILE A 33 14.78 -5.56 5.47
N LYS A 34 14.71 -4.66 6.46
CA LYS A 34 15.33 -3.33 6.37
C LYS A 34 16.85 -3.36 6.56
N LYS A 35 17.38 -4.47 7.06
CA LYS A 35 18.82 -4.70 7.26
C LYS A 35 19.39 -5.75 6.30
N ALA A 36 18.57 -6.28 5.40
CA ALA A 36 18.93 -7.32 4.47
C ALA A 36 18.80 -6.84 3.01
N GLY A 37 19.63 -7.34 2.12
CA GLY A 37 19.65 -6.97 0.72
C GLY A 37 19.80 -5.45 0.54
N SER A 38 18.87 -4.82 -0.20
CA SER A 38 18.84 -3.36 -0.39
C SER A 38 18.34 -2.58 0.83
N GLY A 39 17.79 -3.28 1.83
CA GLY A 39 17.15 -2.65 2.97
C GLY A 39 15.77 -2.06 2.69
N ASN A 40 15.25 -2.17 1.49
CA ASN A 40 13.94 -1.66 1.11
C ASN A 40 12.82 -2.63 1.51
N ALA A 41 11.75 -2.11 2.12
CA ALA A 41 10.58 -2.90 2.52
C ALA A 41 9.59 -3.05 1.34
N GLY A 42 10.04 -3.63 0.24
CA GLY A 42 9.26 -3.82 -0.98
C GLY A 42 9.49 -5.16 -1.64
N THR A 43 8.66 -5.47 -2.63
CA THR A 43 8.62 -6.76 -3.33
C THR A 43 9.99 -7.19 -3.90
N THR A 44 10.71 -6.28 -4.54
CA THR A 44 12.01 -6.61 -5.18
C THR A 44 13.04 -7.07 -4.15
N ASN A 45 13.11 -6.40 -3.00
CA ASN A 45 14.03 -6.81 -1.94
C ASN A 45 13.58 -8.10 -1.27
N VAL A 46 12.26 -8.27 -1.08
CA VAL A 46 11.71 -9.54 -0.57
C VAL A 46 12.04 -10.69 -1.50
N LEU A 47 11.92 -10.50 -2.82
CA LEU A 47 12.33 -11.51 -3.81
C LEU A 47 13.79 -11.90 -3.65
N ARG A 48 14.67 -10.92 -3.48
CA ARG A 48 16.11 -11.13 -3.33
C ARG A 48 16.47 -11.89 -2.06
N VAL A 49 15.81 -11.57 -0.95
CA VAL A 49 16.18 -12.07 0.38
C VAL A 49 15.39 -13.31 0.78
N LEU A 50 14.09 -13.36 0.46
CA LEU A 50 13.15 -14.39 0.94
C LEU A 50 12.60 -15.29 -0.17
N GLY A 51 12.83 -14.95 -1.44
CA GLY A 51 12.40 -15.76 -2.58
C GLY A 51 11.03 -15.39 -3.14
N THR A 52 10.60 -16.17 -4.14
CA THR A 52 9.47 -15.85 -5.01
C THR A 52 8.12 -15.88 -4.29
N LYS A 53 7.86 -16.86 -3.42
CA LYS A 53 6.57 -16.97 -2.70
C LYS A 53 6.34 -15.77 -1.81
N ALA A 54 7.33 -15.39 -1.02
CA ALA A 54 7.26 -14.22 -0.15
C ALA A 54 7.09 -12.92 -0.95
N ALA A 55 7.77 -12.81 -2.09
CA ALA A 55 7.66 -11.65 -2.98
C ALA A 55 6.26 -11.52 -3.58
N ILE A 56 5.66 -12.60 -4.05
CA ILE A 56 4.29 -12.60 -4.59
C ILE A 56 3.29 -12.19 -3.51
N CYS A 57 3.39 -12.75 -2.31
CA CYS A 57 2.52 -12.36 -1.19
C CYS A 57 2.68 -10.87 -0.86
N THR A 58 3.90 -10.35 -0.81
CA THR A 58 4.18 -8.94 -0.58
C THR A 58 3.54 -8.07 -1.65
N LEU A 59 3.73 -8.40 -2.91
CA LEU A 59 3.17 -7.67 -4.05
C LEU A 59 1.64 -7.61 -3.99
N LEU A 60 1.00 -8.76 -3.81
CA LEU A 60 -0.46 -8.85 -3.77
C LEU A 60 -1.07 -8.05 -2.62
N ILE A 61 -0.46 -8.10 -1.43
CA ILE A 61 -0.95 -7.34 -0.28
C ILE A 61 -0.73 -5.84 -0.49
N ASP A 62 0.42 -5.43 -1.03
CA ASP A 62 0.71 -4.02 -1.29
C ASP A 62 -0.21 -3.43 -2.37
N VAL A 63 -0.51 -4.18 -3.43
CA VAL A 63 -1.51 -3.78 -4.45
C VAL A 63 -2.91 -3.73 -3.85
N PHE A 64 -3.31 -4.77 -3.13
CA PHE A 64 -4.65 -4.86 -2.55
C PHE A 64 -4.93 -3.75 -1.54
N LYS A 65 -3.99 -3.42 -0.67
CA LYS A 65 -4.20 -2.34 0.31
C LYS A 65 -4.39 -0.99 -0.35
N GLY A 66 -3.66 -0.70 -1.43
CA GLY A 66 -3.85 0.51 -2.23
C GLY A 66 -5.23 0.54 -2.89
N PHE A 67 -5.62 -0.56 -3.52
CA PHE A 67 -6.93 -0.70 -4.17
C PHE A 67 -8.07 -0.50 -3.17
N ILE A 68 -8.09 -1.25 -2.07
CA ILE A 68 -9.22 -1.24 -1.14
C ILE A 68 -9.40 0.10 -0.43
N ALA A 69 -8.30 0.78 -0.07
CA ALA A 69 -8.37 2.08 0.58
C ALA A 69 -9.06 3.12 -0.32
N VAL A 70 -8.68 3.17 -1.59
CA VAL A 70 -9.24 4.11 -2.57
C VAL A 70 -10.66 3.72 -2.98
N TYR A 71 -10.92 2.44 -3.18
CA TYR A 71 -12.25 1.93 -3.55
C TYR A 71 -13.31 2.29 -2.50
N ILE A 72 -13.02 2.07 -1.23
CA ILE A 72 -13.94 2.42 -0.13
C ILE A 72 -14.15 3.94 -0.06
N ALA A 73 -13.06 4.71 -0.17
CA ALA A 73 -13.15 6.17 -0.11
C ALA A 73 -13.96 6.76 -1.26
N GLN A 74 -13.83 6.23 -2.47
CA GLN A 74 -14.59 6.66 -3.64
C GLN A 74 -16.09 6.40 -3.45
N GLY A 75 -16.45 5.24 -2.92
CA GLY A 75 -17.85 4.90 -2.66
C GLY A 75 -18.53 5.77 -1.58
N ARG A 76 -17.75 6.35 -0.67
CA ARG A 76 -18.28 7.16 0.46
C ARG A 76 -18.15 8.67 0.24
N PHE A 77 -17.13 9.14 -0.49
CA PHE A 77 -16.76 10.55 -0.56
C PHE A 77 -16.48 11.03 -1.99
N ASN A 78 -16.91 10.28 -2.99
CA ASN A 78 -16.69 10.60 -4.40
C ASN A 78 -15.19 10.73 -4.76
N ASN A 79 -14.89 11.46 -5.82
CA ASN A 79 -13.54 11.61 -6.36
C ASN A 79 -12.57 12.30 -5.38
N LEU A 80 -13.04 13.30 -4.62
CA LEU A 80 -12.17 13.98 -3.65
C LEU A 80 -11.68 13.02 -2.57
N GLY A 81 -12.59 12.24 -1.99
CA GLY A 81 -12.23 11.22 -0.99
C GLY A 81 -11.28 10.17 -1.55
N ALA A 82 -11.54 9.74 -2.79
CA ALA A 82 -10.67 8.77 -3.48
C ALA A 82 -9.25 9.31 -3.69
N MET A 83 -9.10 10.56 -4.13
CA MET A 83 -7.78 11.18 -4.35
C MET A 83 -7.01 11.39 -3.04
N LEU A 84 -7.71 11.81 -1.97
CA LEU A 84 -7.09 11.97 -0.65
C LEU A 84 -6.67 10.63 -0.05
N ALA A 85 -7.50 9.60 -0.18
CA ALA A 85 -7.16 8.24 0.25
C ALA A 85 -6.00 7.65 -0.57
N PHE A 86 -5.94 7.94 -1.87
CA PHE A 86 -4.83 7.56 -2.74
C PHE A 86 -3.50 8.12 -2.20
N ALA A 87 -3.46 9.43 -1.99
CA ALA A 87 -2.27 10.07 -1.43
C ALA A 87 -1.91 9.50 -0.05
N ALA A 88 -2.91 9.36 0.82
CA ALA A 88 -2.71 8.88 2.19
C ALA A 88 -2.18 7.43 2.24
N VAL A 89 -2.74 6.51 1.44
CA VAL A 89 -2.29 5.10 1.46
C VAL A 89 -0.88 4.95 0.89
N VAL A 90 -0.54 5.70 -0.14
CA VAL A 90 0.83 5.69 -0.72
C VAL A 90 1.84 6.30 0.25
N ILE A 91 1.52 7.46 0.82
CA ILE A 91 2.36 8.09 1.85
C ILE A 91 2.51 7.16 3.07
N GLY A 92 1.43 6.51 3.48
CA GLY A 92 1.45 5.53 4.56
C GLY A 92 2.36 4.34 4.30
N HIS A 93 2.44 3.88 3.04
CA HIS A 93 3.37 2.83 2.64
C HIS A 93 4.84 3.30 2.65
N ILE A 94 5.10 4.51 2.17
CA ILE A 94 6.46 5.06 2.08
C ILE A 94 6.98 5.50 3.45
N TYR A 95 6.13 6.16 4.22
CA TYR A 95 6.47 6.73 5.54
C TYR A 95 5.53 6.19 6.64
N PRO A 96 5.59 4.89 6.95
CA PRO A 96 4.69 4.28 7.92
C PRO A 96 5.11 4.66 9.35
N ALA A 97 4.24 5.36 10.07
CA ALA A 97 4.46 5.73 11.46
C ALA A 97 4.68 4.49 12.35
N LEU A 98 3.97 3.40 12.06
CA LEU A 98 4.09 2.13 12.81
C LEU A 98 5.45 1.44 12.63
N PHE A 99 6.23 1.81 11.61
CA PHE A 99 7.55 1.24 11.30
C PHE A 99 8.64 2.32 11.23
N LYS A 100 8.56 3.31 12.13
CA LYS A 100 9.56 4.40 12.28
C LYS A 100 9.76 5.20 10.99
N PHE A 101 8.69 5.38 10.20
CA PHE A 101 8.69 6.11 8.93
C PHE A 101 9.61 5.54 7.85
N LYS A 102 9.97 4.26 7.96
CA LYS A 102 10.81 3.54 7.00
C LYS A 102 10.00 2.46 6.30
N GLY A 103 9.41 2.80 5.18
CA GLY A 103 8.61 1.89 4.35
C GLY A 103 9.31 1.50 3.05
N GLY A 104 8.48 1.12 2.07
CA GLY A 104 8.91 0.80 0.72
C GLY A 104 8.85 2.01 -0.21
N LYS A 105 8.97 1.77 -1.51
CA LYS A 105 8.93 2.80 -2.56
C LYS A 105 7.51 3.20 -2.97
N GLY A 106 6.51 2.41 -2.58
CA GLY A 106 5.10 2.70 -2.84
C GLY A 106 4.60 2.32 -4.23
N VAL A 107 5.41 1.70 -5.09
CA VAL A 107 5.03 1.41 -6.49
C VAL A 107 3.83 0.46 -6.58
N ALA A 108 3.85 -0.66 -5.86
CA ALA A 108 2.76 -1.63 -5.87
C ALA A 108 1.48 -1.04 -5.26
N THR A 109 1.58 -0.31 -4.16
CA THR A 109 0.46 0.37 -3.52
C THR A 109 -0.11 1.46 -4.43
N PHE A 110 0.74 2.22 -5.11
CA PHE A 110 0.34 3.20 -6.11
C PHE A 110 -0.46 2.56 -7.24
N LEU A 111 0.02 1.44 -7.79
CA LEU A 111 -0.69 0.70 -8.84
C LEU A 111 -2.07 0.24 -8.37
N GLY A 112 -2.16 -0.35 -7.19
CA GLY A 112 -3.45 -0.78 -6.62
C GLY A 112 -4.41 0.38 -6.43
N ALA A 113 -3.94 1.51 -5.89
CA ALA A 113 -4.72 2.73 -5.73
C ALA A 113 -5.19 3.31 -7.08
N ALA A 114 -4.32 3.34 -8.08
CA ALA A 114 -4.65 3.79 -9.44
C ALA A 114 -5.68 2.88 -10.11
N MET A 115 -5.58 1.58 -9.92
CA MET A 115 -6.58 0.62 -10.42
C MET A 115 -7.96 0.89 -9.83
N ALA A 116 -8.07 1.25 -8.55
CA ALA A 116 -9.34 1.58 -7.91
C ALA A 116 -9.97 2.84 -8.49
N LEU A 117 -9.17 3.86 -8.83
CA LEU A 117 -9.68 5.09 -9.45
C LEU A 117 -10.25 4.87 -10.85
N ASN A 118 -9.68 3.97 -11.61
CA ASN A 118 -9.99 3.82 -13.03
C ASN A 118 -9.97 2.37 -13.50
N TRP A 119 -10.47 1.45 -12.66
CA TRP A 119 -10.45 0.03 -12.95
C TRP A 119 -11.10 -0.37 -14.30
N PRO A 120 -12.23 0.28 -14.76
CA PRO A 120 -12.78 -0.10 -16.05
C PRO A 120 -11.85 0.20 -17.22
N SER A 121 -11.21 1.37 -17.19
CA SER A 121 -10.26 1.78 -18.24
C SER A 121 -8.97 0.99 -18.23
N MET A 122 -8.49 0.58 -17.05
CA MET A 122 -7.28 -0.23 -16.94
C MET A 122 -7.51 -1.66 -17.44
N PHE A 123 -8.68 -2.24 -17.19
CA PHE A 123 -9.03 -3.54 -17.76
C PHE A 123 -9.19 -3.47 -19.28
N ALA A 124 -9.80 -2.41 -19.80
CA ALA A 124 -9.93 -2.19 -21.25
C ALA A 124 -8.57 -2.04 -21.95
N ALA A 125 -7.61 -1.41 -21.29
CA ALA A 125 -6.25 -1.23 -21.82
C ALA A 125 -5.40 -2.50 -21.77
N ALA A 126 -5.74 -3.46 -20.90
CA ALA A 126 -5.04 -4.73 -20.76
C ALA A 126 -5.54 -5.83 -21.73
N LEU A 127 -6.65 -5.60 -22.42
CA LEU A 127 -7.23 -6.48 -23.45
C LEU A 127 -6.79 -6.09 -24.85
#